data_f679213a1459b315124a01c5d85cca4d
#
_entry.id   f679213a1459b315124a01c5d85cca4d
#
_cell.length_a   1.000
_cell.length_b   1.000
_cell.length_c   1.000
_cell.angle_alpha   90.00
_cell.angle_beta   90.00
_cell.angle_gamma   90.00
#
_symmetry.space_group_name_H-M   'P 1'
#
loop_
_entity.id
_entity.type
_entity.pdbx_description
1 polymer ?
#
loop_
_entity_poly.entity_id
_entity_poly.type
_entity_poly.pdbx_seq_one_letter_code
_entity_poly.pdbx_strand_id
1 'polypeptide(L)'
;MAGITFLDKTRVGWWKNGFPPYYTRIPKAADWSRINLRLIDEELDLAGWDVDSFNRRLDMKEGISYRDMEVTSPRGNQLRIHVEHITNMARPNLCLIKYSVSSINYTGRISLVPILDGNIVDDADLPNLKIWNILRSGSTSSCAYLWTQTRREDAQVCYAMTYQFFKNNKETTANPIRIEKEKQTGFSVGADVKPGDNVTLIKYTAIASSLYHERSELVEHSVAEALEVKSIGWNTLIEEHRRAWQEIWDETDVVIEGDPEAQQGIRYNIFQLYQTYRGDDPRLNIGPKGFTGEKYGGNTYWNTELCCVPFFLLSTPKEIAKNLLAYRHNQLPKAIENARKLGFKDGAALFPQVTNNGEECHSEWE
;
A
#
# COMPACT_ATOMS: atom_id res chain seq x y z
N MET A 1 -4.95 -2.49 -3.75
CA MET A 1 -3.78 -3.24 -4.26
C MET A 1 -3.96 -3.45 -5.74
N ALA A 2 -3.01 -2.98 -6.56
CA ALA A 2 -3.12 -3.02 -8.02
C ALA A 2 -3.34 -4.45 -8.53
N GLY A 3 -4.28 -4.62 -9.47
CA GLY A 3 -4.56 -5.91 -10.12
C GLY A 3 -5.21 -6.99 -9.27
N ILE A 4 -5.44 -6.74 -7.99
CA ILE A 4 -6.20 -7.63 -7.10
C ILE A 4 -7.60 -7.07 -6.97
N THR A 5 -8.60 -7.88 -7.27
CA THR A 5 -10.01 -7.48 -7.25
C THR A 5 -10.85 -8.41 -6.39
N PHE A 6 -12.03 -7.94 -6.02
CA PHE A 6 -13.10 -8.75 -5.46
C PHE A 6 -14.43 -8.38 -6.11
N LEU A 7 -15.39 -9.30 -6.06
CA LEU A 7 -16.73 -9.06 -6.58
C LEU A 7 -17.63 -8.47 -5.49
N ASP A 8 -18.12 -7.25 -5.72
CA ASP A 8 -19.18 -6.62 -4.94
C ASP A 8 -20.53 -6.74 -5.66
N LYS A 9 -21.61 -6.68 -4.91
CA LYS A 9 -22.96 -6.79 -5.48
C LYS A 9 -23.38 -5.45 -6.06
N THR A 10 -23.88 -5.47 -7.29
CA THR A 10 -24.49 -4.29 -7.91
C THR A 10 -25.69 -3.82 -7.10
N ARG A 11 -25.68 -2.55 -6.67
CA ARG A 11 -26.69 -1.99 -5.75
C ARG A 11 -27.80 -1.23 -6.46
N VAL A 12 -27.52 -0.79 -7.67
CA VAL A 12 -28.44 0.07 -8.42
C VAL A 12 -29.50 -0.75 -9.13
N GLY A 13 -30.77 -0.56 -8.75
CA GLY A 13 -31.88 -1.37 -9.24
C GLY A 13 -32.48 -0.92 -10.56
N TRP A 14 -32.31 0.33 -10.98
CA TRP A 14 -32.93 0.87 -12.20
C TRP A 14 -32.05 0.70 -13.46
N TRP A 15 -30.78 0.42 -13.30
CA TRP A 15 -29.84 0.06 -14.36
C TRP A 15 -29.91 -1.44 -14.71
N LYS A 16 -31.06 -1.98 -14.96
CA LYS A 16 -31.19 -3.44 -15.11
C LYS A 16 -30.70 -3.99 -16.43
N ASN A 17 -30.71 -3.21 -17.49
CA ASN A 17 -30.35 -3.69 -18.81
C ASN A 17 -28.85 -3.59 -19.04
N GLY A 18 -28.18 -4.74 -19.14
CA GLY A 18 -26.77 -4.84 -19.49
C GLY A 18 -25.81 -4.76 -18.29
N PHE A 19 -26.29 -4.48 -17.07
CA PHE A 19 -25.44 -4.47 -15.89
C PHE A 19 -25.28 -5.85 -15.27
N PRO A 20 -24.06 -6.25 -14.88
CA PRO A 20 -23.84 -7.51 -14.19
C PRO A 20 -24.42 -7.47 -12.77
N PRO A 21 -24.81 -8.62 -12.18
CA PRO A 21 -25.26 -8.70 -10.79
C PRO A 21 -24.14 -8.42 -9.79
N TYR A 22 -22.91 -8.54 -10.21
CA TYR A 22 -21.68 -8.24 -9.46
C TYR A 22 -20.72 -7.46 -10.34
N TYR A 23 -19.94 -6.60 -9.73
CA TYR A 23 -18.89 -5.82 -10.38
C TYR A 23 -17.60 -5.90 -9.57
N THR A 24 -16.47 -5.64 -10.23
CA THR A 24 -15.16 -5.73 -9.60
C THR A 24 -14.79 -4.42 -8.90
N ARG A 25 -14.18 -4.56 -7.73
CA ARG A 25 -13.53 -3.47 -6.97
C ARG A 25 -12.13 -3.87 -6.56
N ILE A 26 -11.26 -2.89 -6.36
CA ILE A 26 -9.94 -3.11 -5.78
C ILE A 26 -10.05 -3.04 -4.25
N PRO A 27 -9.68 -4.11 -3.52
CA PRO A 27 -9.77 -4.13 -2.07
C PRO A 27 -8.61 -3.34 -1.42
N LYS A 28 -8.85 -2.81 -0.22
CA LYS A 28 -7.76 -2.41 0.67
C LYS A 28 -6.90 -3.63 1.02
N ALA A 29 -5.60 -3.41 1.09
CA ALA A 29 -4.66 -4.40 1.58
C ALA A 29 -4.82 -4.64 3.10
N ALA A 30 -4.28 -5.75 3.61
CA ALA A 30 -4.06 -5.89 5.05
C ALA A 30 -3.17 -4.75 5.56
N ASP A 31 -3.39 -4.30 6.78
CA ASP A 31 -2.55 -3.25 7.37
C ASP A 31 -1.17 -3.85 7.73
N TRP A 32 -0.27 -3.69 6.75
CA TRP A 32 1.12 -4.08 6.88
C TRP A 32 1.95 -3.01 7.59
N SER A 33 1.44 -1.79 7.72
CA SER A 33 2.18 -0.63 8.23
C SER A 33 2.18 -0.52 9.75
N ARG A 34 1.31 -1.23 10.43
CA ARG A 34 1.06 -1.07 11.84
C ARG A 34 2.25 -1.45 12.72
N ILE A 35 2.64 -0.51 13.59
CA ILE A 35 3.61 -0.67 14.67
C ILE A 35 3.02 0.02 15.90
N ASN A 36 2.64 -0.75 16.93
CA ASN A 36 2.18 -0.15 18.17
C ASN A 36 3.38 0.15 19.08
N LEU A 37 3.32 1.27 19.80
CA LEU A 37 4.28 1.66 20.81
C LEU A 37 3.67 1.43 22.18
N ARG A 38 4.38 0.71 23.05
CA ARG A 38 3.97 0.44 24.43
C ARG A 38 5.04 0.82 25.41
N LEU A 39 4.65 1.48 26.46
CA LEU A 39 5.36 1.56 27.73
C LEU A 39 4.92 0.39 28.63
N ILE A 40 5.43 0.29 29.85
CA ILE A 40 5.06 -0.83 30.74
C ILE A 40 3.54 -0.89 30.95
N ASP A 41 2.91 0.25 31.24
CA ASP A 41 1.48 0.31 31.61
C ASP A 41 0.65 1.21 30.69
N GLU A 42 1.21 1.65 29.55
CA GLU A 42 0.56 2.55 28.63
C GLU A 42 0.82 2.12 27.18
N GLU A 43 -0.16 2.29 26.31
CA GLU A 43 0.02 2.14 24.86
C GLU A 43 -0.26 3.48 24.20
N LEU A 44 0.56 3.87 23.23
CA LEU A 44 0.39 5.12 22.50
C LEU A 44 -0.97 5.12 21.79
N ASP A 45 -1.80 6.08 22.18
CA ASP A 45 -3.03 6.45 21.51
C ASP A 45 -3.06 7.97 21.36
N LEU A 46 -2.94 8.44 20.10
CA LEU A 46 -2.95 9.89 19.82
C LEU A 46 -4.29 10.59 20.14
N ALA A 47 -5.35 9.82 20.38
CA ALA A 47 -6.62 10.38 20.87
C ALA A 47 -6.63 10.58 22.40
N GLY A 48 -5.76 9.88 23.12
CA GLY A 48 -5.70 9.91 24.59
C GLY A 48 -4.40 10.49 25.16
N TRP A 49 -3.38 10.73 24.32
CA TRP A 49 -2.12 11.35 24.71
C TRP A 49 -2.06 12.81 24.24
N ASP A 50 -1.40 13.67 24.97
CA ASP A 50 -1.13 15.02 24.49
C ASP A 50 -0.09 14.98 23.38
N VAL A 51 -0.40 15.69 22.28
CA VAL A 51 0.49 15.82 21.12
C VAL A 51 1.11 17.21 21.20
N ASP A 52 2.34 17.27 21.71
CA ASP A 52 3.06 18.53 21.95
C ASP A 52 3.56 19.14 20.62
N SER A 53 3.98 18.32 19.70
CA SER A 53 4.31 18.72 18.32
C SER A 53 4.00 17.60 17.34
N PHE A 54 3.61 17.99 16.12
CA PHE A 54 3.36 17.05 15.01
C PHE A 54 3.74 17.67 13.69
N ASN A 55 4.63 17.00 12.96
CA ASN A 55 5.00 17.34 11.59
C ASN A 55 4.92 16.12 10.69
N ARG A 56 4.30 16.27 9.54
CA ARG A 56 4.25 15.25 8.50
C ARG A 56 4.75 15.83 7.18
N ARG A 57 5.75 15.23 6.60
CA ARG A 57 6.38 15.66 5.36
C ARG A 57 6.46 14.51 4.36
N LEU A 58 6.15 14.81 3.11
CA LEU A 58 6.45 13.95 1.97
C LEU A 58 7.65 14.55 1.22
N ASP A 59 8.73 13.82 1.12
CA ASP A 59 9.81 14.12 0.22
C ASP A 59 9.55 13.47 -1.14
N MET A 60 9.06 14.25 -2.08
CA MET A 60 8.70 13.75 -3.41
C MET A 60 9.93 13.37 -4.23
N LYS A 61 11.06 14.04 -4.00
CA LYS A 61 12.30 13.73 -4.70
C LYS A 61 12.81 12.33 -4.36
N GLU A 62 12.72 11.99 -3.06
CA GLU A 62 13.19 10.71 -2.54
C GLU A 62 12.07 9.66 -2.44
N GLY A 63 10.81 10.04 -2.57
CA GLY A 63 9.67 9.13 -2.41
C GLY A 63 9.47 8.64 -0.98
N ILE A 64 9.84 9.44 0.04
CA ILE A 64 9.82 9.07 1.45
C ILE A 64 8.83 9.94 2.23
N SER A 65 7.96 9.31 3.01
CA SER A 65 7.09 10.00 3.97
C SER A 65 7.70 9.98 5.35
N TYR A 66 7.83 11.17 5.94
CA TYR A 66 8.34 11.38 7.29
C TYR A 66 7.21 11.81 8.22
N ARG A 67 7.30 11.38 9.48
CA ARG A 67 6.44 11.85 10.56
C ARG A 67 7.28 12.03 11.82
N ASP A 68 7.28 13.26 12.32
CA ASP A 68 7.94 13.66 13.54
C ASP A 68 6.90 14.12 14.56
N MET A 69 6.98 13.64 15.79
CA MET A 69 6.06 14.07 16.84
C MET A 69 6.72 13.98 18.21
N GLU A 70 6.34 14.91 19.08
CA GLU A 70 6.56 14.80 20.51
C GLU A 70 5.21 14.58 21.19
N VAL A 71 5.18 13.66 22.13
CA VAL A 71 3.95 13.25 22.80
C VAL A 71 4.17 13.10 24.30
N THR A 72 3.14 13.46 25.07
CA THR A 72 3.12 13.29 26.52
C THR A 72 1.99 12.34 26.90
N SER A 73 2.35 11.25 27.58
CA SER A 73 1.35 10.27 28.03
C SER A 73 0.49 10.82 29.18
N PRO A 74 -0.67 10.22 29.48
CA PRO A 74 -1.49 10.57 30.64
C PRO A 74 -0.75 10.53 31.98
N ARG A 75 0.35 9.78 32.06
CA ARG A 75 1.21 9.71 33.26
C ARG A 75 2.39 10.71 33.22
N GLY A 76 2.43 11.59 32.20
CA GLY A 76 3.47 12.60 32.05
C GLY A 76 4.77 12.08 31.42
N ASN A 77 4.79 10.87 30.84
CA ASN A 77 5.93 10.34 30.12
C ASN A 77 6.07 11.00 28.74
N GLN A 78 7.19 11.60 28.46
CA GLN A 78 7.47 12.34 27.24
C GLN A 78 8.38 11.55 26.30
N LEU A 79 7.94 11.44 25.05
CA LEU A 79 8.66 10.72 24.00
C LEU A 79 8.73 11.58 22.73
N ARG A 80 9.86 11.46 22.02
CA ARG A 80 9.99 11.94 20.64
C ARG A 80 9.98 10.75 19.71
N ILE A 81 9.14 10.82 18.67
CA ILE A 81 8.92 9.73 17.70
C ILE A 81 9.26 10.25 16.32
N HIS A 82 10.10 9.49 15.59
CA HIS A 82 10.41 9.73 14.18
C HIS A 82 10.11 8.50 13.36
N VAL A 83 9.38 8.66 12.25
CA VAL A 83 8.98 7.55 11.37
C VAL A 83 9.33 7.88 9.92
N GLU A 84 10.05 6.98 9.28
CA GLU A 84 10.28 6.95 7.83
C GLU A 84 9.44 5.82 7.24
N HIS A 85 8.60 6.13 6.24
CA HIS A 85 7.68 5.17 5.61
C HIS A 85 7.88 5.17 4.10
N ILE A 86 8.10 3.98 3.53
CA ILE A 86 8.52 3.80 2.15
C ILE A 86 7.79 2.62 1.52
N THR A 87 7.22 2.84 0.34
CA THR A 87 6.90 1.79 -0.61
C THR A 87 8.00 1.80 -1.66
N ASN A 88 8.79 0.75 -1.73
CA ASN A 88 10.04 0.77 -2.48
C ASN A 88 9.80 0.83 -3.99
N MET A 89 10.39 1.83 -4.66
CA MET A 89 10.19 2.05 -6.09
C MET A 89 10.99 1.07 -6.95
N ALA A 90 12.18 0.67 -6.51
CA ALA A 90 12.99 -0.33 -7.21
C ALA A 90 12.44 -1.76 -7.03
N ARG A 91 11.78 -2.03 -5.90
CA ARG A 91 11.20 -3.34 -5.54
C ARG A 91 9.74 -3.16 -5.15
N PRO A 92 8.78 -3.23 -6.11
CA PRO A 92 7.38 -2.81 -5.89
C PRO A 92 6.62 -3.63 -4.85
N ASN A 93 7.11 -4.83 -4.54
CA ASN A 93 6.51 -5.71 -3.53
C ASN A 93 7.05 -5.47 -2.12
N LEU A 94 7.99 -4.52 -1.95
CA LEU A 94 8.68 -4.26 -0.71
C LEU A 94 8.19 -2.96 -0.07
N CYS A 95 7.82 -3.06 1.20
CA CYS A 95 7.42 -1.93 2.03
C CYS A 95 8.31 -1.85 3.27
N LEU A 96 8.78 -0.66 3.61
CA LEU A 96 9.75 -0.43 4.67
C LEU A 96 9.26 0.63 5.64
N ILE A 97 9.47 0.41 6.93
CA ILE A 97 9.21 1.40 7.95
C ILE A 97 10.39 1.41 8.93
N LYS A 98 10.95 2.61 9.16
CA LYS A 98 11.87 2.82 10.25
C LYS A 98 11.18 3.68 11.30
N TYR A 99 11.04 3.13 12.49
CA TYR A 99 10.30 3.73 13.60
C TYR A 99 11.26 3.93 14.77
N SER A 100 11.56 5.17 15.11
CA SER A 100 12.49 5.55 16.15
C SER A 100 11.77 6.26 17.30
N VAL A 101 12.08 5.89 18.52
CA VAL A 101 11.52 6.48 19.74
C VAL A 101 12.65 6.87 20.67
N SER A 102 12.73 8.16 21.01
CA SER A 102 13.66 8.69 22.00
C SER A 102 12.91 9.02 23.28
N SER A 103 13.44 8.57 24.41
CA SER A 103 12.93 8.96 25.71
C SER A 103 13.40 10.37 26.06
N ILE A 104 12.44 11.26 26.37
CA ILE A 104 12.74 12.60 26.90
C ILE A 104 12.89 12.53 28.43
N ASN A 105 11.91 11.98 29.12
CA ASN A 105 11.92 11.86 30.60
C ASN A 105 11.59 10.45 31.12
N TYR A 106 11.20 9.53 30.23
CA TYR A 106 10.74 8.20 30.62
C TYR A 106 11.92 7.27 31.01
N THR A 107 11.75 6.54 32.11
CA THR A 107 12.62 5.42 32.51
C THR A 107 11.78 4.16 32.62
N GLY A 108 12.11 3.15 31.86
CA GLY A 108 11.39 1.88 31.85
C GLY A 108 11.49 1.19 30.49
N ARG A 109 10.67 0.18 30.27
CA ARG A 109 10.67 -0.57 29.01
C ARG A 109 9.84 0.12 27.93
N ILE A 110 10.46 0.40 26.79
CA ILE A 110 9.76 0.73 25.53
C ILE A 110 9.67 -0.54 24.70
N SER A 111 8.47 -0.89 24.27
CA SER A 111 8.21 -2.01 23.35
C SER A 111 7.59 -1.50 22.05
N LEU A 112 8.15 -1.92 20.92
CA LEU A 112 7.60 -1.73 19.59
C LEU A 112 6.98 -3.02 19.10
N VAL A 113 5.77 -2.93 18.55
CA VAL A 113 4.94 -4.09 18.22
C VAL A 113 4.57 -4.06 16.74
N PRO A 114 5.51 -4.49 15.84
CA PRO A 114 5.20 -4.64 14.43
C PRO A 114 4.24 -5.80 14.22
N ILE A 115 3.12 -5.54 13.54
CA ILE A 115 2.11 -6.55 13.22
C ILE A 115 1.65 -6.44 11.76
N LEU A 116 1.17 -7.55 11.24
CA LEU A 116 0.33 -7.65 10.06
C LEU A 116 -1.11 -7.78 10.56
N ASP A 117 -2.00 -6.86 10.17
CA ASP A 117 -3.37 -6.82 10.65
C ASP A 117 -4.36 -7.06 9.49
N GLY A 118 -5.04 -8.19 9.55
CA GLY A 118 -6.07 -8.59 8.60
C GLY A 118 -7.47 -8.13 8.97
N ASN A 119 -7.64 -7.31 10.01
CA ASN A 119 -8.91 -6.65 10.34
C ASN A 119 -9.15 -5.47 9.39
N ILE A 120 -9.46 -5.78 8.14
CA ILE A 120 -9.64 -4.78 7.11
C ILE A 120 -11.09 -4.33 7.09
N VAL A 121 -11.31 -3.04 7.32
CA VAL A 121 -12.58 -2.36 7.05
C VAL A 121 -12.38 -1.60 5.74
N ASP A 122 -13.03 -2.07 4.68
CA ASP A 122 -12.82 -1.52 3.33
C ASP A 122 -13.57 -0.21 3.13
N ASP A 123 -14.77 -0.11 3.64
CA ASP A 123 -15.65 1.04 3.45
C ASP A 123 -16.26 1.45 4.79
N ALA A 124 -16.10 2.72 5.17
CA ALA A 124 -16.73 3.27 6.37
C ALA A 124 -18.26 3.19 6.32
N ASP A 125 -18.84 3.26 5.11
CA ASP A 125 -20.28 3.16 4.88
C ASP A 125 -20.78 1.70 4.89
N LEU A 126 -19.86 0.72 4.86
CA LEU A 126 -20.17 -0.71 4.84
C LEU A 126 -19.29 -1.50 5.85
N PRO A 127 -19.37 -1.21 7.14
CA PRO A 127 -18.47 -1.78 8.15
C PRO A 127 -18.55 -3.31 8.29
N ASN A 128 -19.57 -3.94 7.71
CA ASN A 128 -19.79 -5.39 7.74
C ASN A 128 -19.35 -6.10 6.44
N LEU A 129 -18.83 -5.37 5.45
CA LEU A 129 -18.38 -5.99 4.21
C LEU A 129 -17.05 -6.71 4.44
N LYS A 130 -17.13 -8.02 4.62
CA LYS A 130 -15.94 -8.86 4.74
C LYS A 130 -15.43 -9.20 3.34
N ILE A 131 -14.35 -8.59 2.93
CA ILE A 131 -13.73 -8.78 1.61
C ILE A 131 -12.73 -9.93 1.61
N TRP A 132 -11.98 -10.06 2.70
CA TRP A 132 -10.92 -11.03 2.83
C TRP A 132 -11.28 -12.21 3.72
N ASN A 133 -10.90 -13.39 3.28
CA ASN A 133 -10.75 -14.58 4.12
C ASN A 133 -9.27 -14.72 4.48
N ILE A 134 -8.97 -14.97 5.73
CA ILE A 134 -7.61 -15.33 6.15
C ILE A 134 -7.50 -16.85 5.94
N LEU A 135 -6.60 -17.24 5.04
CA LEU A 135 -6.34 -18.65 4.76
C LEU A 135 -5.39 -19.24 5.82
N ARG A 136 -4.36 -18.48 6.15
CA ARG A 136 -3.35 -18.89 7.12
C ARG A 136 -2.59 -17.68 7.65
N SER A 137 -2.25 -17.71 8.93
CA SER A 137 -1.29 -16.79 9.54
C SER A 137 -0.34 -17.57 10.44
N GLY A 138 0.84 -17.02 10.67
CA GLY A 138 1.81 -17.66 11.56
C GLY A 138 3.07 -16.85 11.71
N SER A 139 3.92 -17.32 12.63
CA SER A 139 5.23 -16.72 12.85
C SER A 139 6.30 -17.79 13.11
N THR A 140 7.51 -17.53 12.64
CA THR A 140 8.74 -18.22 13.01
C THR A 140 9.50 -17.39 14.06
N SER A 141 10.75 -17.73 14.36
CA SER A 141 11.59 -16.89 15.22
C SER A 141 11.95 -15.55 14.60
N SER A 142 11.88 -15.41 13.28
CA SER A 142 12.42 -14.26 12.54
C SER A 142 11.46 -13.63 11.52
N CYS A 143 10.35 -14.27 11.20
CA CYS A 143 9.39 -13.80 10.21
C CYS A 143 7.97 -14.13 10.64
N ALA A 144 7.03 -13.21 10.41
CA ALA A 144 5.60 -13.44 10.54
C ALA A 144 4.94 -13.29 9.17
N TYR A 145 3.87 -14.06 8.91
CA TYR A 145 3.14 -13.97 7.64
C TYR A 145 1.63 -14.04 7.83
N LEU A 146 0.91 -13.39 6.90
CA LEU A 146 -0.54 -13.36 6.81
C LEU A 146 -0.94 -13.65 5.36
N TRP A 147 -1.59 -14.79 5.12
CA TRP A 147 -2.05 -15.22 3.80
C TRP A 147 -3.56 -15.05 3.72
N THR A 148 -4.01 -14.31 2.71
CA THR A 148 -5.40 -13.89 2.54
C THR A 148 -5.92 -14.24 1.15
N GLN A 149 -7.24 -14.36 1.01
CA GLN A 149 -7.94 -14.58 -0.25
C GLN A 149 -9.16 -13.67 -0.33
N THR A 150 -9.41 -13.08 -1.50
CA THR A 150 -10.61 -12.29 -1.73
C THR A 150 -11.86 -13.19 -1.76
N ARG A 151 -12.98 -12.66 -1.27
CA ARG A 151 -14.24 -13.35 -1.34
C ARG A 151 -14.82 -13.27 -2.75
N ARG A 152 -15.46 -14.35 -3.20
CA ARG A 152 -16.10 -14.50 -4.53
C ARG A 152 -15.15 -14.46 -5.72
N GLU A 153 -13.91 -14.16 -5.52
CA GLU A 153 -12.81 -14.35 -6.45
C GLU A 153 -11.70 -15.11 -5.72
N ASP A 154 -10.81 -15.69 -6.49
CA ASP A 154 -9.75 -16.52 -5.93
C ASP A 154 -8.41 -15.77 -5.83
N ALA A 155 -8.43 -14.44 -5.87
CA ALA A 155 -7.21 -13.66 -5.76
C ALA A 155 -6.62 -13.80 -4.35
N GLN A 156 -5.36 -14.21 -4.29
CA GLN A 156 -4.66 -14.46 -3.03
C GLN A 156 -3.48 -13.53 -2.87
N VAL A 157 -3.25 -13.11 -1.64
CA VAL A 157 -2.13 -12.24 -1.26
C VAL A 157 -1.52 -12.75 0.04
N CYS A 158 -0.22 -12.88 0.06
CA CYS A 158 0.56 -13.14 1.27
C CYS A 158 1.43 -11.95 1.61
N TYR A 159 1.34 -11.53 2.86
CA TYR A 159 2.19 -10.52 3.47
C TYR A 159 3.15 -11.24 4.39
N ALA A 160 4.44 -10.99 4.27
CA ALA A 160 5.43 -11.49 5.21
C ALA A 160 6.26 -10.33 5.75
N MET A 161 6.54 -10.33 7.04
CA MET A 161 7.35 -9.30 7.65
C MET A 161 8.44 -9.86 8.53
N THR A 162 9.57 -9.16 8.54
CA THR A 162 10.65 -9.31 9.51
C THR A 162 11.07 -7.95 10.03
N TYR A 163 11.99 -7.90 10.99
CA TYR A 163 12.45 -6.65 11.56
C TYR A 163 13.90 -6.72 12.02
N GLN A 164 14.50 -5.54 12.22
CA GLN A 164 15.71 -5.31 13.01
C GLN A 164 15.36 -4.36 14.16
N PHE A 165 15.99 -4.55 15.31
CA PHE A 165 15.77 -3.72 16.48
C PHE A 165 17.08 -3.21 17.05
N PHE A 166 17.13 -1.91 17.35
CA PHE A 166 18.32 -1.22 17.79
C PHE A 166 18.05 -0.47 19.11
N LYS A 167 19.03 -0.45 19.97
CA LYS A 167 19.08 0.49 21.09
C LYS A 167 20.34 1.34 20.96
N ASN A 168 20.19 2.67 20.97
CA ASN A 168 21.29 3.64 20.79
C ASN A 168 22.18 3.29 19.58
N ASN A 169 21.53 3.04 18.42
CA ASN A 169 22.13 2.64 17.15
C ASN A 169 22.89 1.30 17.15
N LYS A 170 22.84 0.54 18.23
CA LYS A 170 23.42 -0.80 18.29
C LYS A 170 22.32 -1.84 18.12
N GLU A 171 22.46 -2.73 17.14
CA GLU A 171 21.53 -3.82 16.93
C GLU A 171 21.49 -4.73 18.17
N THR A 172 20.27 -5.06 18.60
CA THR A 172 20.04 -5.80 19.82
C THR A 172 19.23 -7.06 19.50
N THR A 173 19.77 -8.22 19.85
CA THR A 173 19.04 -9.48 19.80
C THR A 173 18.10 -9.55 21.00
N ALA A 174 16.94 -8.93 20.90
CA ALA A 174 15.88 -9.12 21.88
C ALA A 174 15.14 -10.42 21.57
N ASN A 175 14.82 -11.22 22.60
CA ASN A 175 13.92 -12.34 22.44
C ASN A 175 12.50 -11.81 22.22
N PRO A 176 11.94 -11.90 21.00
CA PRO A 176 10.63 -11.34 20.72
C PRO A 176 9.53 -12.21 21.36
N ILE A 177 8.48 -11.55 21.84
CA ILE A 177 7.23 -12.21 22.14
C ILE A 177 6.43 -12.30 20.85
N ARG A 178 6.07 -13.50 20.42
CA ARG A 178 5.22 -13.70 19.23
C ARG A 178 3.80 -13.25 19.53
N ILE A 179 3.17 -12.64 18.53
CA ILE A 179 1.77 -12.25 18.55
C ILE A 179 1.07 -13.09 17.49
N GLU A 180 0.17 -13.94 17.93
CA GLU A 180 -0.66 -14.79 17.07
C GLU A 180 -2.11 -14.67 17.55
N LYS A 181 -2.91 -13.93 16.82
CA LYS A 181 -4.35 -13.78 17.01
C LYS A 181 -5.06 -14.19 15.73
N GLU A 182 -6.36 -14.38 15.78
CA GLU A 182 -7.17 -14.85 14.64
C GLU A 182 -6.88 -14.10 13.33
N LYS A 183 -6.64 -12.77 13.39
CA LYS A 183 -6.42 -11.93 12.22
C LYS A 183 -5.16 -11.08 12.30
N GLN A 184 -4.34 -11.30 13.29
CA GLN A 184 -3.12 -10.51 13.51
C GLN A 184 -1.95 -11.44 13.81
N THR A 185 -0.82 -11.16 13.18
CA THR A 185 0.43 -11.85 13.47
C THR A 185 1.59 -10.86 13.54
N GLY A 186 2.57 -11.13 14.40
CA GLY A 186 3.72 -10.24 14.53
C GLY A 186 4.57 -10.51 15.75
N PHE A 187 5.21 -9.47 16.24
CA PHE A 187 6.17 -9.54 17.33
C PHE A 187 6.00 -8.37 18.30
N SER A 188 6.35 -8.58 19.57
CA SER A 188 6.62 -7.51 20.51
C SER A 188 8.10 -7.56 20.88
N VAL A 189 8.83 -6.50 20.64
CA VAL A 189 10.25 -6.36 20.92
C VAL A 189 10.51 -5.05 21.62
N GLY A 190 11.39 -5.04 22.64
CA GLY A 190 11.62 -3.83 23.40
C GLY A 190 12.90 -3.90 24.23
N ALA A 191 13.27 -2.74 24.75
CA ALA A 191 14.42 -2.55 25.64
C ALA A 191 14.09 -1.57 26.76
N ASP A 192 14.81 -1.71 27.88
CA ASP A 192 14.76 -0.74 28.95
C ASP A 192 15.55 0.51 28.55
N VAL A 193 14.96 1.66 28.78
CA VAL A 193 15.50 2.98 28.45
C VAL A 193 15.53 3.90 29.66
N LYS A 194 16.35 4.92 29.56
CA LYS A 194 16.38 6.08 30.46
C LYS A 194 16.33 7.36 29.60
N PRO A 195 16.11 8.54 30.18
CA PRO A 195 16.14 9.80 29.44
C PRO A 195 17.40 9.93 28.57
N GLY A 196 17.21 10.27 27.29
CA GLY A 196 18.27 10.36 26.28
C GLY A 196 18.53 9.06 25.51
N ASP A 197 18.05 7.91 25.94
CA ASP A 197 18.14 6.67 25.15
C ASP A 197 17.15 6.68 23.97
N ASN A 198 17.53 5.97 22.91
CA ASN A 198 16.72 5.77 21.70
C ASN A 198 16.54 4.28 21.41
N VAL A 199 15.36 3.90 20.98
CA VAL A 199 15.08 2.60 20.35
C VAL A 199 14.59 2.79 18.94
N THR A 200 15.06 1.97 18.00
CA THR A 200 14.66 2.00 16.61
C THR A 200 14.28 0.61 16.14
N LEU A 201 13.14 0.50 15.46
CA LEU A 201 12.73 -0.71 14.76
C LEU A 201 12.68 -0.42 13.28
N ILE A 202 13.30 -1.29 12.49
CA ILE A 202 13.15 -1.31 11.04
C ILE A 202 12.29 -2.51 10.70
N LYS A 203 11.14 -2.26 10.09
CA LYS A 203 10.20 -3.27 9.61
C LYS A 203 10.36 -3.44 8.10
N TYR A 204 10.57 -4.67 7.67
CA TYR A 204 10.62 -5.08 6.27
C TYR A 204 9.40 -5.92 5.99
N THR A 205 8.60 -5.53 4.99
CA THR A 205 7.39 -6.26 4.60
C THR A 205 7.43 -6.57 3.12
N ALA A 206 7.44 -7.86 2.78
CA ALA A 206 7.31 -8.35 1.41
C ALA A 206 5.87 -8.80 1.16
N ILE A 207 5.35 -8.51 -0.04
CA ILE A 207 3.96 -8.79 -0.42
C ILE A 207 3.97 -9.58 -1.73
N ALA A 208 3.50 -10.81 -1.70
CA ALA A 208 3.33 -11.66 -2.88
C ALA A 208 1.85 -11.87 -3.20
N SER A 209 1.51 -11.90 -4.48
CA SER A 209 0.13 -12.11 -4.93
C SER A 209 0.02 -13.17 -6.02
N SER A 210 -1.17 -13.79 -6.12
CA SER A 210 -1.50 -14.75 -7.17
C SER A 210 -1.57 -14.14 -8.57
N LEU A 211 -1.38 -12.83 -8.71
CA LEU A 211 -1.21 -12.17 -10.00
C LEU A 211 0.15 -12.53 -10.64
N TYR A 212 1.17 -12.75 -9.80
CA TYR A 212 2.56 -12.93 -10.23
C TYR A 212 3.19 -14.27 -9.83
N HIS A 213 2.59 -14.97 -8.88
CA HIS A 213 3.14 -16.21 -8.33
C HIS A 213 2.08 -17.29 -8.22
N GLU A 214 2.50 -18.55 -8.26
CA GLU A 214 1.64 -19.69 -7.99
C GLU A 214 1.11 -19.64 -6.55
N ARG A 215 -0.18 -19.94 -6.37
CA ARG A 215 -0.86 -19.83 -5.07
C ARG A 215 -0.21 -20.65 -3.96
N SER A 216 0.26 -21.85 -4.30
CA SER A 216 0.93 -22.76 -3.36
C SER A 216 2.28 -22.23 -2.84
N GLU A 217 2.91 -21.30 -3.56
CA GLU A 217 4.25 -20.78 -3.27
C GLU A 217 4.23 -19.41 -2.59
N LEU A 218 3.05 -18.76 -2.47
CA LEU A 218 2.93 -17.40 -1.97
C LEU A 218 3.55 -17.19 -0.59
N VAL A 219 3.35 -18.14 0.32
CA VAL A 219 3.89 -18.03 1.69
C VAL A 219 5.42 -18.18 1.67
N GLU A 220 5.91 -19.20 0.97
CA GLU A 220 7.35 -19.46 0.88
C GLU A 220 8.08 -18.30 0.21
N HIS A 221 7.54 -17.82 -0.92
CA HIS A 221 8.11 -16.70 -1.67
C HIS A 221 8.14 -15.41 -0.83
N SER A 222 7.03 -15.00 -0.23
CA SER A 222 6.98 -13.77 0.56
C SER A 222 7.88 -13.83 1.80
N VAL A 223 7.97 -14.99 2.46
CA VAL A 223 8.86 -15.19 3.62
C VAL A 223 10.33 -15.14 3.20
N ALA A 224 10.69 -15.81 2.11
CA ALA A 224 12.05 -15.79 1.58
C ALA A 224 12.48 -14.37 1.20
N GLU A 225 11.63 -13.63 0.49
CA GLU A 225 11.87 -12.24 0.10
C GLU A 225 12.02 -11.33 1.33
N ALA A 226 11.16 -11.44 2.34
CA ALA A 226 11.26 -10.65 3.56
C ALA A 226 12.60 -10.87 4.30
N LEU A 227 13.08 -12.12 4.35
CA LEU A 227 14.34 -12.47 4.98
C LEU A 227 15.55 -11.99 4.15
N GLU A 228 15.48 -12.11 2.83
CA GLU A 228 16.50 -11.61 1.91
C GLU A 228 16.68 -10.09 2.07
N VAL A 229 15.60 -9.32 1.99
CA VAL A 229 15.69 -7.84 2.08
C VAL A 229 16.18 -7.36 3.43
N LYS A 230 15.90 -8.09 4.51
CA LYS A 230 16.51 -7.83 5.81
C LYS A 230 18.03 -7.99 5.74
N SER A 231 18.54 -9.02 5.04
CA SER A 231 19.98 -9.26 4.90
C SER A 231 20.67 -8.21 4.05
N ILE A 232 19.99 -7.66 3.03
CA ILE A 232 20.44 -6.53 2.21
C ILE A 232 20.59 -5.28 3.09
N GLY A 233 19.65 -5.05 3.98
CA GLY A 233 19.66 -3.98 4.97
C GLY A 233 19.13 -2.64 4.47
N TRP A 234 18.75 -1.80 5.43
CA TRP A 234 18.09 -0.52 5.21
C TRP A 234 18.83 0.40 4.23
N ASN A 235 20.11 0.63 4.42
CA ASN A 235 20.86 1.62 3.63
C ASN A 235 20.90 1.29 2.15
N THR A 236 21.15 0.03 1.79
CA THR A 236 21.18 -0.43 0.39
C THR A 236 19.79 -0.29 -0.25
N LEU A 237 18.75 -0.71 0.45
CA LEU A 237 17.38 -0.64 -0.05
C LEU A 237 16.88 0.79 -0.27
N ILE A 238 17.32 1.73 0.58
CA ILE A 238 17.01 3.15 0.40
C ILE A 238 17.77 3.74 -0.79
N GLU A 239 19.03 3.39 -0.98
CA GLU A 239 19.79 3.84 -2.16
C GLU A 239 19.21 3.31 -3.47
N GLU A 240 18.76 2.05 -3.51
CA GLU A 240 18.04 1.50 -4.67
C GLU A 240 16.75 2.28 -4.93
N HIS A 241 15.97 2.57 -3.89
CA HIS A 241 14.73 3.35 -3.96
C HIS A 241 14.96 4.79 -4.47
N ARG A 242 15.95 5.49 -3.91
CA ARG A 242 16.32 6.85 -4.32
C ARG A 242 16.78 6.91 -5.76
N ARG A 243 17.57 5.92 -6.19
CA ARG A 243 18.03 5.82 -7.58
C ARG A 243 16.85 5.65 -8.54
N ALA A 244 15.91 4.77 -8.22
CA ALA A 244 14.73 4.58 -9.05
C ALA A 244 13.87 5.84 -9.17
N TRP A 245 13.73 6.64 -8.10
CA TRP A 245 13.08 7.95 -8.17
C TRP A 245 13.90 8.97 -8.94
N GLN A 246 15.22 8.98 -8.77
CA GLN A 246 16.09 9.90 -9.51
C GLN A 246 16.00 9.67 -11.03
N GLU A 247 16.01 8.41 -11.48
CA GLU A 247 15.81 8.06 -12.90
C GLU A 247 14.49 8.61 -13.44
N ILE A 248 13.40 8.54 -12.67
CA ILE A 248 12.12 9.12 -13.05
C ILE A 248 12.21 10.64 -13.13
N TRP A 249 12.79 11.30 -12.14
CA TRP A 249 12.91 12.75 -12.12
C TRP A 249 13.82 13.29 -13.22
N ASP A 250 14.89 12.60 -13.56
CA ASP A 250 15.80 12.99 -14.65
C ASP A 250 15.09 13.04 -16.01
N GLU A 251 14.07 12.22 -16.21
CA GLU A 251 13.29 12.17 -17.45
C GLU A 251 12.05 13.09 -17.45
N THR A 252 11.48 13.37 -16.27
CA THR A 252 10.11 13.92 -16.19
C THR A 252 9.98 15.24 -15.46
N ASP A 253 11.05 15.72 -14.81
CA ASP A 253 10.95 16.97 -14.05
C ASP A 253 10.68 18.16 -14.96
N VAL A 254 9.80 19.05 -14.50
CA VAL A 254 9.45 20.29 -15.17
C VAL A 254 9.85 21.44 -14.25
N VAL A 255 10.64 22.37 -14.79
CA VAL A 255 11.06 23.56 -14.04
C VAL A 255 10.16 24.74 -14.38
N ILE A 256 9.54 25.32 -13.35
CA ILE A 256 8.71 26.53 -13.41
C ILE A 256 9.41 27.62 -12.61
N GLU A 257 9.87 28.66 -13.30
CA GLU A 257 10.51 29.80 -12.66
C GLU A 257 9.48 30.85 -12.24
N GLY A 258 9.68 31.45 -11.06
CA GLY A 258 8.87 32.57 -10.57
C GLY A 258 7.57 32.16 -9.83
N ASP A 259 7.18 30.87 -9.84
CA ASP A 259 5.99 30.38 -9.15
C ASP A 259 6.28 29.07 -8.37
N PRO A 260 6.70 29.16 -7.10
CA PRO A 260 7.00 27.97 -6.28
C PRO A 260 5.79 27.06 -6.02
N GLU A 261 4.56 27.61 -5.98
CA GLU A 261 3.36 26.82 -5.74
C GLU A 261 3.01 25.99 -6.98
N ALA A 262 3.07 26.59 -8.17
CA ALA A 262 2.91 25.85 -9.42
C ALA A 262 4.01 24.79 -9.60
N GLN A 263 5.25 25.12 -9.24
CA GLN A 263 6.36 24.15 -9.25
C GLN A 263 6.11 22.96 -8.34
N GLN A 264 5.63 23.22 -7.13
CA GLN A 264 5.28 22.13 -6.20
C GLN A 264 4.10 21.31 -6.73
N GLY A 265 3.10 21.97 -7.28
CA GLY A 265 1.89 21.34 -7.82
C GLY A 265 2.19 20.38 -8.97
N ILE A 266 3.04 20.79 -9.95
CA ILE A 266 3.38 19.92 -11.09
C ILE A 266 4.21 18.70 -10.62
N ARG A 267 5.18 18.89 -9.75
CA ARG A 267 5.97 17.80 -9.19
C ARG A 267 5.11 16.82 -8.37
N TYR A 268 4.13 17.33 -7.61
CA TYR A 268 3.19 16.49 -6.89
C TYR A 268 2.36 15.63 -7.84
N ASN A 269 1.86 16.18 -8.94
CA ASN A 269 1.09 15.43 -9.92
C ASN A 269 1.94 14.35 -10.61
N ILE A 270 3.17 14.67 -11.02
CA ILE A 270 4.13 13.71 -11.58
C ILE A 270 4.39 12.57 -10.56
N PHE A 271 4.69 12.91 -9.32
CA PHE A 271 4.90 11.94 -8.24
C PHE A 271 3.69 11.02 -8.07
N GLN A 272 2.45 11.56 -8.05
CA GLN A 272 1.23 10.78 -7.91
C GLN A 272 1.01 9.79 -9.06
N LEU A 273 1.32 10.18 -10.28
CA LEU A 273 1.20 9.30 -11.44
C LEU A 273 2.16 8.12 -11.35
N TYR A 274 3.43 8.37 -11.06
CA TYR A 274 4.45 7.32 -11.01
C TYR A 274 4.33 6.39 -9.80
N GLN A 275 3.90 6.89 -8.64
CA GLN A 275 3.64 6.00 -7.50
C GLN A 275 2.42 5.09 -7.74
N THR A 276 1.51 5.48 -8.65
CA THR A 276 0.30 4.70 -8.96
C THR A 276 0.54 3.67 -10.05
N TYR A 277 1.34 4.02 -11.08
CA TYR A 277 1.50 3.22 -12.28
C TYR A 277 2.94 3.20 -12.76
N ARG A 278 3.51 2.00 -12.86
CA ARG A 278 4.89 1.78 -13.33
C ARG A 278 4.96 1.44 -14.82
N GLY A 279 3.87 0.94 -15.38
CA GLY A 279 3.78 0.61 -16.79
C GLY A 279 4.42 -0.70 -17.23
N ASP A 280 4.82 -1.53 -16.31
CA ASP A 280 5.50 -2.81 -16.55
C ASP A 280 4.53 -3.99 -16.76
N ASP A 281 3.24 -3.81 -16.47
CA ASP A 281 2.22 -4.86 -16.61
C ASP A 281 0.99 -4.36 -17.37
N PRO A 282 0.68 -4.91 -18.56
CA PRO A 282 -0.50 -4.53 -19.34
C PRO A 282 -1.84 -4.98 -18.75
N ARG A 283 -1.83 -5.68 -17.61
CA ARG A 283 -3.04 -6.02 -16.83
C ARG A 283 -3.41 -4.95 -15.83
N LEU A 284 -2.54 -3.94 -15.64
CA LEU A 284 -2.74 -2.83 -14.70
C LEU A 284 -3.12 -1.55 -15.43
N ASN A 285 -3.84 -0.68 -14.71
CA ASN A 285 -4.24 0.64 -15.21
C ASN A 285 -4.33 1.65 -14.06
N ILE A 286 -4.65 2.91 -14.41
CA ILE A 286 -4.76 4.02 -13.49
C ILE A 286 -6.22 4.38 -13.31
N GLY A 287 -6.72 4.37 -12.07
CA GLY A 287 -8.01 4.96 -11.73
C GLY A 287 -7.92 6.49 -11.57
N PRO A 288 -9.05 7.22 -11.59
CA PRO A 288 -9.06 8.68 -11.58
C PRO A 288 -8.42 9.33 -10.36
N LYS A 289 -8.30 8.62 -9.26
CA LYS A 289 -7.61 9.04 -8.02
C LYS A 289 -6.43 8.14 -7.68
N GLY A 290 -5.96 7.33 -8.61
CA GLY A 290 -4.99 6.29 -8.31
C GLY A 290 -5.54 5.36 -7.22
N PHE A 291 -4.71 5.08 -6.21
CA PHE A 291 -5.09 4.28 -5.03
C PHE A 291 -5.31 5.14 -3.77
N THR A 292 -5.39 6.46 -3.91
CA THR A 292 -5.46 7.40 -2.79
C THR A 292 -6.90 7.73 -2.36
N GLY A 293 -7.91 7.30 -3.11
CA GLY A 293 -9.31 7.56 -2.82
C GLY A 293 -10.16 6.31 -2.86
N GLU A 294 -11.03 6.13 -1.86
CA GLU A 294 -11.94 4.99 -1.78
C GLU A 294 -13.19 5.14 -2.64
N LYS A 295 -13.50 6.40 -2.98
CA LYS A 295 -14.65 6.70 -3.84
C LYS A 295 -14.49 6.05 -5.15
N TYR A 296 -14.67 5.57 -5.97
CA TYR A 296 -14.45 4.98 -7.29
C TYR A 296 -13.95 3.52 -7.27
N GLY A 297 -13.86 2.88 -6.09
CA GLY A 297 -13.52 1.46 -5.96
C GLY A 297 -12.19 1.04 -6.61
N GLY A 298 -11.31 1.99 -6.90
CA GLY A 298 -10.07 1.77 -7.66
C GLY A 298 -10.29 1.45 -9.14
N ASN A 299 -11.51 1.65 -9.65
CA ASN A 299 -11.88 1.34 -11.02
C ASN A 299 -11.20 2.27 -12.04
N THR A 300 -11.01 1.77 -13.24
CA THR A 300 -10.47 2.50 -14.38
C THR A 300 -11.57 3.22 -15.14
N TYR A 301 -11.27 4.40 -15.65
CA TYR A 301 -12.17 5.24 -16.45
C TYR A 301 -11.56 5.58 -17.80
N TRP A 302 -12.34 6.06 -18.74
CA TRP A 302 -11.84 6.55 -20.03
C TRP A 302 -10.90 7.75 -19.90
N ASN A 303 -10.95 8.47 -18.78
CA ASN A 303 -10.03 9.55 -18.48
C ASN A 303 -8.57 9.13 -18.51
N THR A 304 -8.29 7.87 -18.22
CA THR A 304 -6.92 7.34 -18.25
C THR A 304 -6.34 7.43 -19.66
N GLU A 305 -7.09 7.00 -20.68
CA GLU A 305 -6.64 7.08 -22.08
C GLU A 305 -6.53 8.52 -22.55
N LEU A 306 -7.45 9.40 -22.13
CA LEU A 306 -7.47 10.80 -22.54
C LEU A 306 -6.38 11.64 -21.86
N CYS A 307 -6.16 11.44 -20.56
CA CYS A 307 -5.33 12.33 -19.74
C CYS A 307 -3.96 11.74 -19.42
N CYS A 308 -3.87 10.42 -19.12
CA CYS A 308 -2.63 9.81 -18.67
C CYS A 308 -1.77 9.29 -19.83
N VAL A 309 -2.38 8.73 -20.89
CA VAL A 309 -1.60 8.23 -22.05
C VAL A 309 -0.75 9.32 -22.69
N PRO A 310 -1.25 10.54 -22.96
CA PRO A 310 -0.39 11.61 -23.50
C PRO A 310 0.81 11.95 -22.61
N PHE A 311 0.61 11.99 -21.31
CA PHE A 311 1.69 12.23 -20.35
C PHE A 311 2.77 11.15 -20.45
N PHE A 312 2.40 9.88 -20.33
CA PHE A 312 3.36 8.77 -20.40
C PHE A 312 3.99 8.62 -21.79
N LEU A 313 3.28 8.95 -22.87
CA LEU A 313 3.83 8.91 -24.23
C LEU A 313 4.95 9.93 -24.43
N LEU A 314 4.87 11.08 -23.77
CA LEU A 314 5.82 12.18 -23.92
C LEU A 314 6.96 12.13 -22.89
N SER A 315 6.77 11.48 -21.75
CA SER A 315 7.68 11.54 -20.59
C SER A 315 8.32 10.19 -20.22
N THR A 316 8.02 9.11 -20.95
CA THR A 316 8.52 7.77 -20.62
C THR A 316 8.87 6.95 -21.85
N PRO A 317 9.53 5.78 -21.67
CA PRO A 317 9.61 4.78 -22.73
C PRO A 317 8.22 4.41 -23.27
N LYS A 318 8.11 4.30 -24.60
CA LYS A 318 6.82 4.09 -25.30
C LYS A 318 6.06 2.85 -24.84
N GLU A 319 6.75 1.88 -24.29
CA GLU A 319 6.21 0.63 -23.75
C GLU A 319 5.23 0.88 -22.60
N ILE A 320 5.46 1.90 -21.78
CA ILE A 320 4.59 2.29 -20.67
C ILE A 320 3.23 2.76 -21.16
N ALA A 321 3.24 3.71 -22.11
CA ALA A 321 2.00 4.17 -22.76
C ALA A 321 1.31 3.05 -23.54
N LYS A 322 2.08 2.17 -24.22
CA LYS A 322 1.56 1.00 -24.91
C LYS A 322 0.85 0.04 -23.97
N ASN A 323 1.38 -0.21 -22.77
CA ASN A 323 0.75 -1.08 -21.79
C ASN A 323 -0.58 -0.51 -21.26
N LEU A 324 -0.71 0.80 -21.10
CA LEU A 324 -2.00 1.43 -20.78
C LEU A 324 -3.06 1.16 -21.86
N LEU A 325 -2.67 1.28 -23.13
CA LEU A 325 -3.57 0.97 -24.26
C LEU A 325 -3.85 -0.52 -24.37
N ALA A 326 -2.84 -1.36 -24.14
CA ALA A 326 -2.99 -2.82 -24.17
C ALA A 326 -3.98 -3.32 -23.11
N TYR A 327 -4.00 -2.72 -21.90
CA TYR A 327 -5.01 -3.01 -20.88
C TYR A 327 -6.43 -2.88 -21.45
N ARG A 328 -6.75 -1.75 -22.12
CA ARG A 328 -8.07 -1.53 -22.70
C ARG A 328 -8.32 -2.45 -23.90
N HIS A 329 -7.34 -2.65 -24.76
CA HIS A 329 -7.44 -3.54 -25.91
C HIS A 329 -7.74 -5.00 -25.51
N ASN A 330 -7.10 -5.48 -24.45
CA ASN A 330 -7.30 -6.83 -23.93
C ASN A 330 -8.74 -7.10 -23.47
N GLN A 331 -9.51 -6.04 -23.22
CA GLN A 331 -10.93 -6.13 -22.87
C GLN A 331 -11.88 -6.13 -24.09
N LEU A 332 -11.35 -6.08 -25.33
CA LEU A 332 -12.18 -6.08 -26.54
C LEU A 332 -13.20 -7.24 -26.62
N PRO A 333 -12.84 -8.49 -26.30
CA PRO A 333 -13.82 -9.59 -26.30
C PRO A 333 -15.01 -9.31 -25.37
N LYS A 334 -14.73 -8.73 -24.20
CA LYS A 334 -15.75 -8.37 -23.22
C LYS A 334 -16.59 -7.18 -23.69
N ALA A 335 -16.00 -6.21 -24.34
CA ALA A 335 -16.70 -5.07 -24.91
C ALA A 335 -17.69 -5.52 -26.02
N ILE A 336 -17.32 -6.51 -26.84
CA ILE A 336 -18.23 -7.14 -27.82
C ILE A 336 -19.37 -7.86 -27.12
N GLU A 337 -19.10 -8.59 -26.04
CA GLU A 337 -20.15 -9.24 -25.22
C GLU A 337 -21.12 -8.21 -24.62
N ASN A 338 -20.60 -7.10 -24.08
CA ASN A 338 -21.41 -6.01 -23.52
C ASN A 338 -22.35 -5.41 -24.58
N ALA A 339 -21.84 -5.16 -25.79
CA ALA A 339 -22.66 -4.67 -26.90
C ALA A 339 -23.79 -5.67 -27.28
N ARG A 340 -23.47 -6.98 -27.30
CA ARG A 340 -24.49 -8.04 -27.60
C ARG A 340 -25.56 -8.08 -26.52
N LYS A 341 -25.24 -7.91 -25.24
CA LYS A 341 -26.23 -7.86 -24.14
C LYS A 341 -27.27 -6.74 -24.35
N LEU A 342 -26.85 -5.64 -24.98
CA LEU A 342 -27.74 -4.52 -25.32
C LEU A 342 -28.41 -4.64 -26.67
N GLY A 343 -28.25 -5.76 -27.38
CA GLY A 343 -28.91 -6.05 -28.67
C GLY A 343 -28.13 -5.56 -29.90
N PHE A 344 -26.92 -5.01 -29.75
CA PHE A 344 -26.07 -4.67 -30.89
C PHE A 344 -25.46 -5.93 -31.53
N LYS A 345 -25.20 -5.86 -32.82
CA LYS A 345 -24.69 -6.97 -33.66
C LYS A 345 -23.46 -6.54 -34.46
N ASP A 346 -22.99 -7.43 -35.33
CA ASP A 346 -21.99 -7.16 -36.36
C ASP A 346 -20.63 -6.62 -35.83
N GLY A 347 -20.19 -7.20 -34.69
CA GLY A 347 -18.89 -6.86 -34.12
C GLY A 347 -18.85 -5.51 -33.37
N ALA A 348 -19.99 -4.92 -33.09
CA ALA A 348 -20.06 -3.75 -32.21
C ALA A 348 -19.42 -4.07 -30.87
N ALA A 349 -18.64 -3.13 -30.35
CA ALA A 349 -17.95 -3.26 -29.07
C ALA A 349 -18.31 -2.08 -28.16
N LEU A 350 -18.77 -2.38 -26.94
CA LEU A 350 -19.07 -1.38 -25.91
C LEU A 350 -18.06 -1.53 -24.78
N PHE A 351 -17.03 -0.71 -24.82
CA PHE A 351 -16.10 -0.57 -23.71
C PHE A 351 -16.80 0.16 -22.57
N PRO A 352 -16.81 -0.41 -21.35
CA PRO A 352 -17.44 0.26 -20.23
C PRO A 352 -16.70 1.55 -19.85
N GLN A 353 -17.47 2.54 -19.38
CA GLN A 353 -16.89 3.78 -18.88
C GLN A 353 -16.07 3.54 -17.61
N VAL A 354 -16.55 2.66 -16.76
CA VAL A 354 -15.95 2.32 -15.46
C VAL A 354 -15.76 0.81 -15.39
N THR A 355 -14.52 0.36 -15.20
CA THR A 355 -14.22 -1.07 -15.18
C THR A 355 -12.88 -1.41 -14.54
N ASN A 356 -12.74 -2.66 -14.12
CA ASN A 356 -11.42 -3.28 -13.84
C ASN A 356 -11.13 -4.43 -14.83
N ASN A 357 -12.14 -5.16 -15.27
CA ASN A 357 -11.99 -6.38 -16.06
C ASN A 357 -12.80 -6.38 -17.37
N GLY A 358 -13.34 -5.23 -17.79
CA GLY A 358 -14.22 -5.12 -18.95
C GLY A 358 -15.71 -5.20 -18.63
N GLU A 359 -16.11 -5.54 -17.40
CA GLU A 359 -17.49 -5.37 -16.93
C GLU A 359 -17.75 -3.93 -16.50
N GLU A 360 -18.97 -3.44 -16.72
CA GLU A 360 -19.39 -2.12 -16.27
C GLU A 360 -19.51 -2.05 -14.74
N CYS A 361 -18.84 -1.10 -14.11
CA CYS A 361 -18.78 -0.92 -12.66
C CYS A 361 -19.48 0.37 -12.18
N HIS A 362 -20.42 0.90 -12.94
CA HIS A 362 -21.08 2.20 -12.70
C HIS A 362 -21.88 2.29 -11.40
N SER A 363 -22.22 1.17 -10.80
CA SER A 363 -23.18 1.08 -9.69
C SER A 363 -22.71 1.73 -8.38
N GLU A 364 -21.49 2.25 -8.31
CA GLU A 364 -21.01 2.95 -7.12
C GLU A 364 -21.41 4.42 -7.02
N TRP A 365 -21.97 4.97 -8.08
CA TRP A 365 -22.06 6.42 -8.23
C TRP A 365 -23.44 7.00 -8.09
N GLU A 366 -24.42 6.16 -8.23
CA GLU A 366 -25.79 6.59 -8.43
C GLU A 366 -26.76 5.87 -7.52
#